data_6ea7bcd553cbe345a5ef07adfc37069e
#
_entry.id   6ea7bcd553cbe345a5ef07adfc37069e
#
_cell.length_a   1.000
_cell.length_b   1.000
_cell.length_c   1.000
_cell.angle_alpha   90.00
_cell.angle_beta   90.00
_cell.angle_gamma   90.00
#
_symmetry.space_group_name_H-M   'P 1'
#
loop_
_entity.id
_entity.type
_entity.pdbx_description
1 polymer ?
#
loop_
_entity_poly.entity_id
_entity_poly.type
_entity_poly.pdbx_seq_one_letter_code
_entity_poly.pdbx_strand_id
1 'polypeptide(L)'
;MRPFKLIGFLAAASLVAAACGQSGDAPAEEPAAQEESKPLVLVAGATGGTGSLVVAELVKQGYPVRAFVRDTAKAAERLGADVEAVVGDLKDPASIAAALDGVGAVINAAGASAGGGPGNTAENVDFEGARNLAEAALAAGAGQYVLVSSRGVTDDDHYLNRMFNNILIWKRRGEEAVAASGIPYTIVRPGGLSDDPGGNQTIIFEQGDTRSEGIWITRADVARVCVAALAQDAALNKVFEIHAEDGEPQADFAAEFASLSAS
;
A
#
# COMPACT_ATOMS: atom_id res chain seq x y z
N MET A 1 -48.02 -68.02 2.79
CA MET A 1 -48.00 -69.34 2.14
C MET A 1 -46.58 -69.57 1.58
N ARG A 2 -46.09 -70.72 1.95
CA ARG A 2 -44.81 -71.38 1.60
C ARG A 2 -44.51 -71.46 0.08
N PRO A 3 -43.35 -72.00 -0.40
CA PRO A 3 -42.16 -72.53 0.31
C PRO A 3 -40.83 -72.14 -0.41
N PHE A 4 -39.74 -72.18 0.35
CA PHE A 4 -38.52 -73.03 0.29
C PHE A 4 -38.12 -73.63 -1.08
N LYS A 5 -36.81 -73.39 -1.40
CA LYS A 5 -35.87 -74.47 -1.81
C LYS A 5 -34.40 -74.07 -1.61
N LEU A 6 -33.74 -74.87 -0.78
CA LEU A 6 -32.31 -75.08 -0.60
C LEU A 6 -31.81 -76.03 -1.71
N ILE A 7 -30.54 -75.91 -2.12
CA ILE A 7 -29.60 -76.92 -2.63
C ILE A 7 -28.35 -76.07 -3.03
N GLY A 8 -27.12 -76.21 -2.60
CA GLY A 8 -26.37 -77.33 -2.06
C GLY A 8 -24.96 -77.30 -2.69
N PHE A 9 -23.93 -77.17 -1.89
CA PHE A 9 -22.53 -77.63 -2.04
C PHE A 9 -21.87 -77.69 -3.42
N LEU A 10 -20.69 -77.02 -3.58
CA LEU A 10 -19.40 -77.78 -3.75
C LEU A 10 -18.18 -76.84 -3.44
N ALA A 11 -17.31 -77.36 -2.62
CA ALA A 11 -15.99 -76.81 -2.30
C ALA A 11 -15.02 -77.13 -3.42
N ALA A 12 -14.18 -76.16 -3.79
CA ALA A 12 -12.93 -76.43 -4.47
C ALA A 12 -11.84 -75.51 -3.89
N ALA A 13 -10.93 -76.13 -3.17
CA ALA A 13 -9.73 -75.54 -2.68
C ALA A 13 -8.72 -75.40 -3.85
N SER A 14 -8.19 -74.22 -4.04
CA SER A 14 -7.00 -74.01 -4.90
C SER A 14 -6.02 -73.06 -4.17
N LEU A 15 -4.87 -73.64 -3.78
CA LEU A 15 -3.70 -72.91 -3.35
C LEU A 15 -3.26 -71.96 -4.47
N VAL A 16 -3.02 -70.69 -4.15
CA VAL A 16 -2.20 -69.82 -4.97
C VAL A 16 -1.24 -69.02 -4.06
N ALA A 17 -0.02 -69.03 -4.49
CA ALA A 17 1.18 -68.57 -3.86
C ALA A 17 1.17 -67.08 -3.44
N ALA A 18 1.82 -66.82 -2.33
CA ALA A 18 2.21 -65.50 -1.88
C ALA A 18 3.17 -64.86 -2.86
N ALA A 19 2.74 -63.73 -3.47
CA ALA A 19 3.65 -62.79 -4.13
C ALA A 19 3.65 -61.52 -3.23
N CYS A 20 4.78 -61.32 -2.54
CA CYS A 20 5.11 -60.03 -1.90
C CYS A 20 5.22 -58.94 -2.97
N GLY A 21 4.16 -58.13 -3.11
CA GLY A 21 4.22 -56.86 -3.85
C GLY A 21 4.48 -55.75 -2.84
N GLN A 22 5.68 -55.18 -2.87
CA GLN A 22 5.99 -53.91 -2.23
C GLN A 22 5.16 -52.84 -2.91
N SER A 23 4.11 -52.36 -2.24
CA SER A 23 3.47 -51.10 -2.58
C SER A 23 4.43 -49.99 -2.17
N GLY A 24 5.18 -49.45 -3.13
CA GLY A 24 5.90 -48.20 -2.95
C GLY A 24 4.88 -47.09 -2.74
N ASP A 25 4.81 -46.58 -1.52
CA ASP A 25 4.20 -45.28 -1.24
C ASP A 25 4.97 -44.23 -2.04
N ALA A 26 4.38 -43.74 -3.12
CA ALA A 26 4.82 -42.52 -3.74
C ALA A 26 4.61 -41.39 -2.72
N PRO A 27 5.60 -40.53 -2.48
CA PRO A 27 5.39 -39.37 -1.63
C PRO A 27 4.24 -38.54 -2.21
N ALA A 28 3.23 -38.24 -1.42
CA ALA A 28 2.20 -37.28 -1.80
C ALA A 28 2.94 -35.95 -2.09
N GLU A 29 2.85 -35.45 -3.32
CA GLU A 29 3.27 -34.11 -3.64
C GLU A 29 2.45 -33.16 -2.74
N GLU A 30 3.16 -32.52 -1.80
CA GLU A 30 2.58 -31.38 -1.07
C GLU A 30 2.13 -30.36 -2.13
N PRO A 31 0.88 -29.83 -2.03
CA PRO A 31 0.44 -28.80 -2.94
C PRO A 31 1.40 -27.61 -2.83
N ALA A 32 2.05 -27.28 -3.93
CA ALA A 32 2.91 -26.10 -4.02
C ALA A 32 2.12 -24.92 -3.47
N ALA A 33 2.65 -24.24 -2.44
CA ALA A 33 2.09 -23.04 -1.92
C ALA A 33 1.89 -22.09 -3.09
N GLN A 34 0.65 -21.74 -3.40
CA GLN A 34 0.35 -20.72 -4.40
C GLN A 34 0.93 -19.43 -3.83
N GLU A 35 1.97 -18.89 -4.45
CA GLU A 35 2.42 -17.54 -4.16
C GLU A 35 1.22 -16.62 -4.42
N GLU A 36 0.66 -16.04 -3.37
CA GLU A 36 -0.41 -15.06 -3.49
C GLU A 36 0.14 -13.90 -4.34
N SER A 37 -0.48 -13.67 -5.48
CA SER A 37 -0.06 -12.59 -6.38
C SER A 37 -0.24 -11.26 -5.66
N LYS A 38 0.81 -10.42 -5.67
CA LYS A 38 0.73 -9.09 -5.06
C LYS A 38 -0.41 -8.27 -5.67
N PRO A 39 -1.13 -7.47 -4.86
CA PRO A 39 -2.24 -6.66 -5.35
C PRO A 39 -1.76 -5.60 -6.34
N LEU A 40 -2.61 -5.21 -7.28
CA LEU A 40 -2.40 -4.02 -8.10
C LEU A 40 -2.47 -2.78 -7.22
N VAL A 41 -1.43 -1.94 -7.26
CA VAL A 41 -1.33 -0.71 -6.45
C VAL A 41 -1.53 0.52 -7.33
N LEU A 42 -2.56 1.32 -7.02
CA LEU A 42 -2.74 2.63 -7.62
C LEU A 42 -1.89 3.67 -6.87
N VAL A 43 -1.09 4.43 -7.60
CA VAL A 43 -0.28 5.52 -7.03
C VAL A 43 -0.80 6.86 -7.53
N ALA A 44 -1.40 7.65 -6.66
CA ALA A 44 -1.75 9.05 -6.93
C ALA A 44 -0.54 9.96 -6.65
N GLY A 45 -0.34 10.97 -7.49
CA GLY A 45 0.87 11.80 -7.43
C GLY A 45 2.13 11.10 -7.97
N ALA A 46 1.98 10.05 -8.77
CA ALA A 46 3.04 9.18 -9.27
C ALA A 46 4.18 9.92 -9.99
N THR A 47 3.93 11.07 -10.60
CA THR A 47 4.96 11.89 -11.27
C THR A 47 5.62 12.93 -10.36
N GLY A 48 5.24 12.98 -9.07
CA GLY A 48 5.85 13.83 -8.06
C GLY A 48 7.18 13.28 -7.53
N GLY A 49 7.89 14.08 -6.70
CA GLY A 49 9.18 13.66 -6.13
C GLY A 49 9.08 12.35 -5.33
N THR A 50 8.18 12.27 -4.36
CA THR A 50 7.96 11.06 -3.56
C THR A 50 7.25 9.98 -4.36
N GLY A 51 6.17 10.34 -5.10
CA GLY A 51 5.36 9.36 -5.83
C GLY A 51 6.14 8.58 -6.90
N SER A 52 7.09 9.20 -7.60
CA SER A 52 7.93 8.48 -8.58
C SER A 52 8.86 7.46 -7.92
N LEU A 53 9.32 7.73 -6.70
CA LEU A 53 10.12 6.79 -5.91
C LEU A 53 9.27 5.68 -5.32
N VAL A 54 8.00 5.96 -4.95
CA VAL A 54 7.02 4.93 -4.57
C VAL A 54 6.79 3.97 -5.74
N VAL A 55 6.57 4.48 -6.97
CA VAL A 55 6.43 3.63 -8.16
C VAL A 55 7.67 2.78 -8.37
N ALA A 56 8.86 3.37 -8.31
CA ALA A 56 10.11 2.63 -8.48
C ALA A 56 10.31 1.53 -7.43
N GLU A 57 9.99 1.80 -6.16
CA GLU A 57 10.11 0.82 -5.08
C GLU A 57 9.06 -0.30 -5.22
N LEU A 58 7.82 0.00 -5.62
CA LEU A 58 6.79 -1.00 -5.91
C LEU A 58 7.22 -1.94 -7.04
N VAL A 59 7.71 -1.39 -8.15
CA VAL A 59 8.22 -2.18 -9.31
C VAL A 59 9.39 -3.05 -8.88
N LYS A 60 10.36 -2.50 -8.16
CA LYS A 60 11.51 -3.24 -7.61
C LYS A 60 11.07 -4.41 -6.73
N GLN A 61 10.01 -4.24 -5.96
CA GLN A 61 9.44 -5.29 -5.12
C GLN A 61 8.45 -6.21 -5.86
N GLY A 62 8.23 -6.03 -7.17
CA GLY A 62 7.38 -6.89 -8.00
C GLY A 62 5.88 -6.69 -7.80
N TYR A 63 5.43 -5.51 -7.36
CA TYR A 63 4.01 -5.14 -7.38
C TYR A 63 3.59 -4.70 -8.78
N PRO A 64 2.42 -5.10 -9.28
CA PRO A 64 1.80 -4.43 -10.41
C PRO A 64 1.38 -3.02 -10.00
N VAL A 65 1.70 -2.02 -10.84
CA VAL A 65 1.51 -0.59 -10.51
C VAL A 65 0.65 0.08 -11.56
N ARG A 66 -0.33 0.87 -11.10
CA ARG A 66 -1.11 1.81 -11.92
C ARG A 66 -0.83 3.23 -11.45
N ALA A 67 -0.18 4.04 -12.29
CA ALA A 67 0.08 5.45 -12.03
C ALA A 67 -1.15 6.29 -12.38
N PHE A 68 -1.79 6.92 -11.39
CA PHE A 68 -2.88 7.86 -11.60
C PHE A 68 -2.32 9.26 -11.85
N VAL A 69 -2.46 9.75 -13.06
CA VAL A 69 -1.74 10.95 -13.55
C VAL A 69 -2.63 11.86 -14.36
N ARG A 70 -2.29 13.15 -14.40
CA ARG A 70 -2.98 14.15 -15.24
C ARG A 70 -2.43 14.20 -16.67
N ASP A 71 -1.22 13.67 -16.88
CA ASP A 71 -0.48 13.73 -18.15
C ASP A 71 0.33 12.44 -18.32
N THR A 72 -0.05 11.64 -19.30
CA THR A 72 0.60 10.36 -19.60
C THR A 72 1.96 10.52 -20.28
N ALA A 73 2.17 11.60 -21.04
CA ALA A 73 3.47 11.85 -21.67
C ALA A 73 4.53 12.14 -20.59
N LYS A 74 4.19 12.97 -19.61
CA LYS A 74 5.04 13.22 -18.45
C LYS A 74 5.22 11.96 -17.60
N ALA A 75 4.21 11.12 -17.49
CA ALA A 75 4.34 9.84 -16.77
C ALA A 75 5.32 8.91 -17.48
N ALA A 76 5.23 8.73 -18.78
CA ALA A 76 6.14 7.90 -19.57
C ALA A 76 7.60 8.38 -19.47
N GLU A 77 7.82 9.71 -19.52
CA GLU A 77 9.16 10.30 -19.36
C GLU A 77 9.76 10.02 -17.97
N ARG A 78 8.93 10.11 -16.91
CA ARG A 78 9.42 10.05 -15.53
C ARG A 78 9.46 8.64 -14.94
N LEU A 79 8.51 7.80 -15.30
CA LEU A 79 8.30 6.47 -14.71
C LEU A 79 8.76 5.33 -15.63
N GLY A 80 9.02 5.62 -16.90
CA GLY A 80 9.24 4.62 -17.93
C GLY A 80 7.94 4.20 -18.63
N ALA A 81 8.08 3.70 -19.85
CA ALA A 81 6.94 3.31 -20.68
C ALA A 81 6.22 2.04 -20.23
N ASP A 82 6.86 1.23 -19.40
CA ASP A 82 6.32 -0.05 -18.93
C ASP A 82 5.37 0.09 -17.73
N VAL A 83 5.30 1.28 -17.10
CA VAL A 83 4.36 1.56 -16.01
C VAL A 83 3.00 1.93 -16.59
N GLU A 84 1.95 1.16 -16.21
CA GLU A 84 0.58 1.49 -16.59
C GLU A 84 0.21 2.88 -16.06
N ALA A 85 -0.13 3.80 -16.98
CA ALA A 85 -0.54 5.17 -16.63
C ALA A 85 -1.99 5.41 -17.05
N VAL A 86 -2.84 5.80 -16.08
CA VAL A 86 -4.24 6.14 -16.30
C VAL A 86 -4.46 7.63 -16.05
N VAL A 87 -5.12 8.29 -17.00
CA VAL A 87 -5.43 9.72 -16.89
C VAL A 87 -6.59 9.95 -15.93
N GLY A 88 -6.40 10.88 -14.99
CA GLY A 88 -7.45 11.34 -14.12
C GLY A 88 -7.02 12.53 -13.26
N ASP A 89 -7.97 13.08 -12.53
CA ASP A 89 -7.77 14.18 -11.60
C ASP A 89 -8.45 13.85 -10.26
N LEU A 90 -7.78 14.06 -9.15
CA LEU A 90 -8.33 13.85 -7.80
C LEU A 90 -9.59 14.70 -7.53
N LYS A 91 -9.82 15.74 -8.31
CA LYS A 91 -11.03 16.57 -8.26
C LYS A 91 -12.19 16.01 -9.07
N ASP A 92 -11.97 14.97 -9.86
CA ASP A 92 -12.98 14.35 -10.71
C ASP A 92 -13.28 12.91 -10.21
N PRO A 93 -14.35 12.71 -9.43
CA PRO A 93 -14.72 11.40 -8.91
C PRO A 93 -14.94 10.34 -9.98
N ALA A 94 -15.39 10.72 -11.18
CA ALA A 94 -15.62 9.77 -12.27
C ALA A 94 -14.30 9.21 -12.81
N SER A 95 -13.27 10.05 -12.96
CA SER A 95 -11.93 9.62 -13.38
C SER A 95 -11.23 8.76 -12.32
N ILE A 96 -11.47 9.05 -11.02
CA ILE A 96 -10.97 8.24 -9.91
C ILE A 96 -11.59 6.84 -9.95
N ALA A 97 -12.92 6.75 -10.04
CA ALA A 97 -13.64 5.48 -10.07
C ALA A 97 -13.19 4.58 -11.23
N ALA A 98 -12.99 5.17 -12.42
CA ALA A 98 -12.51 4.43 -13.59
C ALA A 98 -11.08 3.89 -13.41
N ALA A 99 -10.23 4.59 -12.65
CA ALA A 99 -8.84 4.18 -12.42
C ALA A 99 -8.71 3.04 -11.38
N LEU A 100 -9.74 2.79 -10.57
CA LEU A 100 -9.71 1.85 -9.45
C LEU A 100 -10.13 0.41 -9.81
N ASP A 101 -10.48 0.13 -11.06
CA ASP A 101 -10.85 -1.22 -11.49
C ASP A 101 -9.70 -2.21 -11.26
N GLY A 102 -9.96 -3.25 -10.45
CA GLY A 102 -8.99 -4.28 -10.08
C GLY A 102 -7.90 -3.84 -9.10
N VAL A 103 -7.96 -2.61 -8.58
CA VAL A 103 -6.96 -2.09 -7.62
C VAL A 103 -7.19 -2.71 -6.24
N GLY A 104 -6.15 -3.34 -5.69
CA GLY A 104 -6.19 -3.94 -4.36
C GLY A 104 -5.65 -3.03 -3.25
N ALA A 105 -4.83 -2.03 -3.58
CA ALA A 105 -4.34 -1.04 -2.62
C ALA A 105 -4.05 0.31 -3.29
N VAL A 106 -4.02 1.38 -2.48
CA VAL A 106 -3.75 2.74 -2.95
C VAL A 106 -2.60 3.35 -2.14
N ILE A 107 -1.66 4.01 -2.83
CA ILE A 107 -0.71 4.93 -2.18
C ILE A 107 -0.96 6.33 -2.73
N ASN A 108 -1.39 7.24 -1.87
CA ASN A 108 -1.59 8.65 -2.19
C ASN A 108 -0.39 9.49 -1.74
N ALA A 109 0.48 9.81 -2.69
CA ALA A 109 1.62 10.72 -2.54
C ALA A 109 1.35 12.08 -3.26
N ALA A 110 0.09 12.37 -3.59
CA ALA A 110 -0.28 13.65 -4.17
C ALA A 110 -0.29 14.74 -3.11
N GLY A 111 0.10 15.93 -3.52
CA GLY A 111 0.04 17.14 -2.71
C GLY A 111 0.02 18.36 -3.60
N ALA A 112 -0.53 19.46 -3.10
CA ALA A 112 -0.50 20.74 -3.79
C ALA A 112 0.94 21.22 -3.97
N SER A 113 1.24 21.74 -5.14
CA SER A 113 2.57 22.25 -5.50
C SER A 113 2.50 23.56 -6.23
N ALA A 114 3.50 24.43 -6.11
CA ALA A 114 3.58 25.74 -6.73
C ALA A 114 3.54 25.69 -8.26
N GLY A 115 3.59 24.67 -8.95
CA GLY A 115 3.50 24.55 -10.42
C GLY A 115 2.31 23.72 -10.91
N GLY A 116 1.37 23.39 -10.01
CA GLY A 116 0.31 22.43 -10.29
C GLY A 116 -0.83 22.92 -11.20
N GLY A 117 -0.83 24.19 -11.57
CA GLY A 117 -1.85 24.80 -12.43
C GLY A 117 -3.13 25.24 -11.68
N PRO A 118 -4.14 25.72 -12.42
CA PRO A 118 -5.39 26.20 -11.84
C PRO A 118 -6.09 25.13 -10.99
N GLY A 119 -6.55 25.52 -9.80
CA GLY A 119 -7.22 24.61 -8.87
C GLY A 119 -6.31 23.59 -8.17
N ASN A 120 -5.00 23.69 -8.28
CA ASN A 120 -4.05 22.91 -7.52
C ASN A 120 -3.79 23.59 -6.17
N THR A 121 -4.79 23.63 -5.33
CA THR A 121 -4.71 24.16 -3.96
C THR A 121 -4.62 23.01 -2.96
N ALA A 122 -4.11 23.29 -1.77
CA ALA A 122 -4.07 22.30 -0.71
C ALA A 122 -5.47 21.79 -0.35
N GLU A 123 -6.48 22.67 -0.34
CA GLU A 123 -7.88 22.28 -0.16
C GLU A 123 -8.33 21.24 -1.19
N ASN A 124 -8.07 21.51 -2.49
CA ASN A 124 -8.55 20.63 -3.56
C ASN A 124 -7.76 19.33 -3.70
N VAL A 125 -6.47 19.31 -3.33
CA VAL A 125 -5.59 18.15 -3.55
C VAL A 125 -5.39 17.37 -2.25
N ASP A 126 -4.95 18.07 -1.17
CA ASP A 126 -4.58 17.42 0.09
C ASP A 126 -5.80 17.05 0.93
N PHE A 127 -6.93 17.77 0.80
CA PHE A 127 -8.18 17.43 1.49
C PHE A 127 -9.19 16.76 0.58
N GLU A 128 -9.82 17.50 -0.36
CA GLU A 128 -10.90 16.98 -1.22
C GLU A 128 -10.43 15.78 -2.05
N GLY A 129 -9.23 15.88 -2.62
CA GLY A 129 -8.64 14.80 -3.42
C GLY A 129 -8.34 13.55 -2.61
N ALA A 130 -7.82 13.70 -1.40
CA ALA A 130 -7.58 12.56 -0.50
C ALA A 130 -8.89 11.88 -0.09
N ARG A 131 -9.93 12.67 0.24
CA ARG A 131 -11.27 12.17 0.57
C ARG A 131 -11.88 11.41 -0.62
N ASN A 132 -11.94 12.04 -1.79
CA ASN A 132 -12.55 11.45 -2.98
C ASN A 132 -11.89 10.11 -3.34
N LEU A 133 -10.54 10.07 -3.27
CA LEU A 133 -9.80 8.85 -3.58
C LEU A 133 -10.02 7.74 -2.52
N ALA A 134 -10.08 8.10 -1.23
CA ALA A 134 -10.31 7.12 -0.17
C ALA A 134 -11.73 6.51 -0.23
N GLU A 135 -12.75 7.35 -0.41
CA GLU A 135 -14.14 6.90 -0.58
C GLU A 135 -14.31 6.00 -1.80
N ALA A 136 -13.71 6.38 -2.94
CA ALA A 136 -13.75 5.58 -4.15
C ALA A 136 -12.96 4.27 -4.03
N ALA A 137 -11.81 4.28 -3.36
CA ALA A 137 -11.00 3.09 -3.12
C ALA A 137 -11.75 2.07 -2.24
N LEU A 138 -12.43 2.53 -1.18
CA LEU A 138 -13.31 1.69 -0.38
C LEU A 138 -14.43 1.08 -1.22
N ALA A 139 -15.10 1.90 -2.03
CA ALA A 139 -16.20 1.46 -2.90
C ALA A 139 -15.74 0.43 -3.96
N ALA A 140 -14.48 0.53 -4.43
CA ALA A 140 -13.85 -0.42 -5.34
C ALA A 140 -13.35 -1.70 -4.65
N GLY A 141 -13.38 -1.77 -3.31
CA GLY A 141 -12.92 -2.93 -2.55
C GLY A 141 -11.42 -3.00 -2.30
N ALA A 142 -10.71 -1.87 -2.41
CA ALA A 142 -9.30 -1.82 -2.04
C ALA A 142 -9.11 -2.13 -0.55
N GLY A 143 -8.15 -2.98 -0.25
CA GLY A 143 -7.89 -3.47 1.12
C GLY A 143 -7.09 -2.50 1.99
N GLN A 144 -6.38 -1.53 1.38
CA GLN A 144 -5.56 -0.57 2.12
C GLN A 144 -5.34 0.74 1.36
N TYR A 145 -5.27 1.83 2.12
CA TYR A 145 -4.95 3.16 1.65
C TYR A 145 -3.78 3.75 2.43
N VAL A 146 -2.66 4.02 1.78
CA VAL A 146 -1.50 4.67 2.39
C VAL A 146 -1.48 6.14 1.97
N LEU A 147 -1.47 7.06 2.95
CA LEU A 147 -1.41 8.50 2.73
C LEU A 147 -0.05 9.06 3.13
N VAL A 148 0.61 9.76 2.21
CA VAL A 148 1.78 10.60 2.54
C VAL A 148 1.29 11.98 2.96
N SER A 149 1.32 12.23 4.27
CA SER A 149 0.96 13.49 4.90
C SER A 149 2.20 14.33 5.26
N SER A 150 2.26 14.91 6.43
CA SER A 150 3.37 15.71 6.91
C SER A 150 3.40 15.75 8.44
N ARG A 151 4.58 15.79 9.02
CA ARG A 151 4.77 16.21 10.41
C ARG A 151 4.30 17.66 10.58
N GLY A 152 3.81 18.01 11.76
CA GLY A 152 3.33 19.35 12.11
C GLY A 152 1.88 19.65 11.71
N VAL A 153 1.11 18.67 11.23
CA VAL A 153 -0.30 18.87 10.83
C VAL A 153 -1.22 19.21 12.00
N THR A 154 -0.82 18.90 13.24
CA THR A 154 -1.59 19.24 14.46
C THR A 154 -1.28 20.64 15.00
N ASP A 155 -0.31 21.35 14.42
CA ASP A 155 0.06 22.70 14.78
C ASP A 155 -0.56 23.73 13.83
N ASP A 156 -1.66 24.38 14.23
CA ASP A 156 -2.32 25.38 13.41
C ASP A 156 -1.44 26.63 13.19
N ASP A 157 -0.53 26.95 14.12
CA ASP A 157 0.38 28.08 14.04
C ASP A 157 1.69 27.78 13.31
N HIS A 158 1.85 26.57 12.80
CA HIS A 158 3.07 26.15 12.11
C HIS A 158 3.41 27.11 10.96
N TYR A 159 4.70 27.47 10.81
CA TYR A 159 5.16 28.45 9.81
C TYR A 159 4.78 28.07 8.36
N LEU A 160 4.71 26.78 8.02
CA LEU A 160 4.30 26.31 6.70
C LEU A 160 2.84 26.70 6.37
N ASN A 161 1.96 26.81 7.36
CA ASN A 161 0.59 27.28 7.15
C ASN A 161 0.58 28.73 6.64
N ARG A 162 1.44 29.58 7.20
CA ARG A 162 1.57 30.97 6.75
C ARG A 162 2.24 31.08 5.38
N MET A 163 3.23 30.23 5.10
CA MET A 163 3.98 30.27 3.84
C MET A 163 3.23 29.65 2.66
N PHE A 164 2.42 28.62 2.91
CA PHE A 164 1.80 27.77 1.87
C PHE A 164 0.29 27.66 2.02
N ASN A 165 -0.34 28.75 2.41
CA ASN A 165 -1.80 28.89 2.42
C ASN A 165 -2.51 27.77 3.18
N ASN A 166 -2.15 27.58 4.44
CA ASN A 166 -2.73 26.60 5.36
C ASN A 166 -2.53 25.13 4.94
N ILE A 167 -1.41 24.82 4.30
CA ILE A 167 -1.17 23.48 3.74
C ILE A 167 -1.29 22.36 4.77
N LEU A 168 -0.79 22.54 5.99
CA LEU A 168 -0.85 21.53 7.04
C LEU A 168 -2.25 21.35 7.59
N ILE A 169 -3.04 22.43 7.67
CA ILE A 169 -4.44 22.37 8.07
C ILE A 169 -5.24 21.53 7.05
N TRP A 170 -5.02 21.75 5.75
CA TRP A 170 -5.69 20.98 4.72
C TRP A 170 -5.24 19.51 4.67
N LYS A 171 -3.96 19.24 4.92
CA LYS A 171 -3.46 17.86 5.09
C LYS A 171 -4.13 17.15 6.26
N ARG A 172 -4.22 17.80 7.44
CA ARG A 172 -4.94 17.24 8.58
C ARG A 172 -6.39 16.90 8.24
N ARG A 173 -7.10 17.79 7.57
CA ARG A 173 -8.47 17.50 7.11
C ARG A 173 -8.53 16.32 6.13
N GLY A 174 -7.52 16.17 5.29
CA GLY A 174 -7.37 14.99 4.43
C GLY A 174 -7.18 13.70 5.21
N GLU A 175 -6.32 13.72 6.24
CA GLU A 175 -6.13 12.59 7.15
C GLU A 175 -7.44 12.19 7.86
N GLU A 176 -8.14 13.20 8.42
CA GLU A 176 -9.43 13.01 9.09
C GLU A 176 -10.48 12.40 8.14
N ALA A 177 -10.52 12.87 6.88
CA ALA A 177 -11.44 12.34 5.88
C ALA A 177 -11.10 10.90 5.48
N VAL A 178 -9.81 10.57 5.32
CA VAL A 178 -9.35 9.19 5.05
C VAL A 178 -9.73 8.28 6.22
N ALA A 179 -9.46 8.67 7.45
CA ALA A 179 -9.81 7.88 8.63
C ALA A 179 -11.33 7.68 8.77
N ALA A 180 -12.12 8.71 8.44
CA ALA A 180 -13.58 8.66 8.51
C ALA A 180 -14.22 7.86 7.36
N SER A 181 -13.51 7.61 6.26
CA SER A 181 -14.05 6.88 5.10
C SER A 181 -14.35 5.41 5.38
N GLY A 182 -13.70 4.83 6.38
CA GLY A 182 -13.83 3.41 6.74
C GLY A 182 -12.90 2.47 5.96
N ILE A 183 -12.07 2.98 5.05
CA ILE A 183 -11.03 2.17 4.40
C ILE A 183 -9.91 1.86 5.42
N PRO A 184 -9.36 0.64 5.47
CA PRO A 184 -8.14 0.40 6.24
C PRO A 184 -7.01 1.31 5.75
N TYR A 185 -6.41 2.09 6.65
CA TYR A 185 -5.47 3.13 6.25
C TYR A 185 -4.12 3.03 6.97
N THR A 186 -3.12 3.67 6.38
CA THR A 186 -1.85 4.00 7.00
C THR A 186 -1.51 5.44 6.65
N ILE A 187 -1.34 6.30 7.64
CA ILE A 187 -0.99 7.71 7.44
C ILE A 187 0.45 7.94 7.89
N VAL A 188 1.31 8.27 6.93
CA VAL A 188 2.73 8.52 7.14
C VAL A 188 2.97 10.02 7.13
N ARG A 189 3.53 10.56 8.21
CA ARG A 189 3.85 11.97 8.41
C ARG A 189 5.37 12.17 8.37
N PRO A 190 5.99 12.34 7.21
CA PRO A 190 7.43 12.58 7.13
C PRO A 190 7.83 13.96 7.67
N GLY A 191 9.06 14.07 8.14
CA GLY A 191 9.75 15.32 8.39
C GLY A 191 10.05 16.09 7.10
N GLY A 192 10.99 17.05 7.15
CA GLY A 192 11.48 17.74 5.97
C GLY A 192 12.03 16.75 4.94
N LEU A 193 11.68 16.96 3.65
CA LEU A 193 12.03 16.00 2.59
C LEU A 193 13.31 16.43 1.87
N SER A 194 14.28 15.51 1.72
CA SER A 194 15.45 15.69 0.84
C SER A 194 15.38 14.77 -0.37
N ASP A 195 16.18 15.12 -1.40
CA ASP A 195 16.36 14.32 -2.62
C ASP A 195 17.66 13.49 -2.58
N ASP A 196 18.29 13.37 -1.41
CA ASP A 196 19.47 12.54 -1.21
C ASP A 196 19.14 11.05 -1.39
N PRO A 197 20.13 10.20 -1.68
CA PRO A 197 19.96 8.76 -1.72
C PRO A 197 19.47 8.22 -0.37
N GLY A 198 18.38 7.42 -0.39
CA GLY A 198 17.86 6.75 0.79
C GLY A 198 18.59 5.45 1.14
N GLY A 199 18.17 4.82 2.25
CA GLY A 199 18.68 3.52 2.68
C GLY A 199 20.02 3.55 3.38
N ASN A 200 20.44 4.73 3.88
CA ASN A 200 21.76 4.93 4.50
C ASN A 200 21.67 5.33 5.99
N GLN A 201 20.46 5.48 6.52
CA GLN A 201 20.23 5.94 7.89
C GLN A 201 19.14 5.08 8.56
N THR A 202 19.09 5.12 9.87
CA THR A 202 18.00 4.53 10.66
C THR A 202 16.75 5.41 10.52
N ILE A 203 15.61 4.81 10.21
CA ILE A 203 14.32 5.50 10.17
C ILE A 203 13.65 5.37 11.52
N ILE A 204 13.38 6.49 12.15
CA ILE A 204 12.70 6.58 13.45
C ILE A 204 11.21 6.75 13.21
N PHE A 205 10.41 5.96 13.93
CA PHE A 205 8.95 6.03 13.93
C PHE A 205 8.49 6.60 15.26
N GLU A 206 7.62 7.60 15.20
CA GLU A 206 7.06 8.28 16.37
C GLU A 206 5.56 8.49 16.22
N GLN A 207 4.87 8.78 17.32
CA GLN A 207 3.45 9.16 17.32
C GLN A 207 3.22 10.38 18.21
N GLY A 208 2.17 11.17 17.89
CA GLY A 208 1.79 12.32 18.66
C GLY A 208 2.18 13.66 18.04
N ASP A 209 2.70 13.64 16.81
CA ASP A 209 3.12 14.83 16.05
C ASP A 209 4.06 15.73 16.87
N THR A 210 5.06 15.10 17.48
CA THR A 210 6.05 15.79 18.31
C THR A 210 6.78 16.85 17.48
N ARG A 211 6.84 18.07 18.02
CA ARG A 211 7.48 19.20 17.36
C ARG A 211 8.99 19.08 17.53
N SER A 212 9.69 18.74 16.46
CA SER A 212 11.14 18.76 16.41
C SER A 212 11.56 19.54 15.17
N GLU A 213 12.24 20.64 15.37
CA GLU A 213 12.85 21.41 14.27
C GLU A 213 14.05 20.65 13.70
N GLY A 214 14.30 20.81 12.40
CA GLY A 214 15.49 20.25 11.75
C GLY A 214 15.47 18.74 11.48
N ILE A 215 14.32 18.10 11.54
CA ILE A 215 14.16 16.68 11.26
C ILE A 215 13.91 16.47 9.77
N TRP A 216 14.74 15.63 9.15
CA TRP A 216 14.73 15.35 7.72
C TRP A 216 14.63 13.87 7.43
N ILE A 217 14.13 13.55 6.24
CA ILE A 217 14.10 12.19 5.69
C ILE A 217 14.19 12.28 4.17
N THR A 218 14.81 11.28 3.54
CA THR A 218 14.85 11.23 2.08
C THR A 218 13.48 10.80 1.53
N ARG A 219 13.10 11.32 0.35
CA ARG A 219 11.88 10.84 -0.34
C ARG A 219 11.96 9.35 -0.68
N ALA A 220 13.16 8.84 -0.89
CA ALA A 220 13.38 7.41 -1.13
C ALA A 220 13.04 6.57 0.10
N ASP A 221 13.39 7.03 1.31
CA ASP A 221 13.05 6.33 2.55
C ASP A 221 11.57 6.44 2.87
N VAL A 222 10.92 7.59 2.60
CA VAL A 222 9.45 7.68 2.67
C VAL A 222 8.79 6.66 1.76
N ALA A 223 9.27 6.50 0.52
CA ALA A 223 8.76 5.52 -0.42
C ALA A 223 8.92 4.09 0.10
N ARG A 224 10.08 3.74 0.67
CA ARG A 224 10.33 2.43 1.30
C ARG A 224 9.33 2.13 2.42
N VAL A 225 9.09 3.09 3.32
CA VAL A 225 8.12 2.94 4.41
C VAL A 225 6.70 2.77 3.88
N CYS A 226 6.27 3.57 2.91
CA CYS A 226 4.94 3.48 2.31
C CYS A 226 4.69 2.13 1.64
N VAL A 227 5.68 1.61 0.90
CA VAL A 227 5.56 0.30 0.24
C VAL A 227 5.60 -0.85 1.25
N ALA A 228 6.46 -0.75 2.26
CA ALA A 228 6.52 -1.76 3.33
C ALA A 228 5.20 -1.87 4.11
N ALA A 229 4.47 -0.77 4.28
CA ALA A 229 3.17 -0.76 4.95
C ALA A 229 2.13 -1.64 4.24
N LEU A 230 2.20 -1.83 2.92
CA LEU A 230 1.28 -2.69 2.16
C LEU A 230 1.38 -4.18 2.51
N ALA A 231 2.51 -4.62 3.02
CA ALA A 231 2.77 -6.02 3.36
C ALA A 231 2.60 -6.31 4.87
N GLN A 232 2.11 -5.34 5.66
CA GLN A 232 2.12 -5.43 7.12
C GLN A 232 0.75 -5.08 7.70
N ASP A 233 0.03 -6.07 8.21
CA ASP A 233 -1.24 -5.84 8.92
C ASP A 233 -1.05 -4.91 10.14
N ALA A 234 0.13 -4.95 10.75
CA ALA A 234 0.50 -4.07 11.86
C ALA A 234 0.53 -2.58 11.49
N ALA A 235 0.60 -2.24 10.20
CA ALA A 235 0.53 -0.88 9.70
C ALA A 235 -0.90 -0.34 9.53
N LEU A 236 -1.93 -1.22 9.57
CA LEU A 236 -3.32 -0.84 9.36
C LEU A 236 -3.84 0.04 10.50
N ASN A 237 -4.57 1.09 10.15
CA ASN A 237 -5.18 2.07 11.05
C ASN A 237 -4.15 2.71 11.99
N LYS A 238 -2.99 3.06 11.41
CA LYS A 238 -1.91 3.75 12.12
C LYS A 238 -1.66 5.11 11.51
N VAL A 239 -1.39 6.08 12.40
CA VAL A 239 -0.87 7.42 12.07
C VAL A 239 0.45 7.58 12.80
N PHE A 240 1.51 7.90 12.08
CA PHE A 240 2.84 8.03 12.68
C PHE A 240 3.72 8.99 11.89
N GLU A 241 4.67 9.58 12.58
CA GLU A 241 5.71 10.43 12.05
C GLU A 241 6.95 9.61 11.73
N ILE A 242 7.69 9.99 10.68
CA ILE A 242 8.98 9.41 10.34
C ILE A 242 10.04 10.46 10.09
N HIS A 243 11.27 10.15 10.50
CA HIS A 243 12.47 10.90 10.17
C HIS A 243 13.69 9.98 10.13
N ALA A 244 14.82 10.49 9.64
CA ALA A 244 16.07 9.75 9.58
C ALA A 244 17.05 10.26 10.64
N GLU A 245 17.77 9.32 11.26
CA GLU A 245 18.89 9.59 12.16
C GLU A 245 20.13 8.78 11.73
N ASP A 246 21.29 9.22 12.16
CA ASP A 246 22.53 8.47 11.94
C ASP A 246 22.45 7.10 12.61
N GLY A 247 22.70 6.04 11.86
CA GLY A 247 22.63 4.66 12.32
C GLY A 247 22.52 3.66 11.17
N GLU A 248 22.46 2.39 11.52
CA GLU A 248 22.31 1.32 10.54
C GLU A 248 20.87 1.31 9.98
N PRO A 249 20.71 1.25 8.66
CA PRO A 249 19.39 1.19 8.04
C PRO A 249 18.69 -0.14 8.33
N GLN A 250 17.38 -0.08 8.61
CA GLN A 250 16.57 -1.28 8.76
C GLN A 250 16.40 -2.01 7.41
N ALA A 251 16.45 -3.35 7.47
CA ALA A 251 16.16 -4.20 6.30
C ALA A 251 14.66 -4.19 5.95
N ASP A 252 13.81 -4.15 6.99
CA ASP A 252 12.35 -4.00 6.91
C ASP A 252 11.87 -3.14 8.09
N PHE A 253 10.56 -2.93 8.21
CA PHE A 253 9.96 -2.08 9.24
C PHE A 253 8.88 -2.82 10.06
N ALA A 254 8.90 -4.14 10.09
CA ALA A 254 7.87 -4.93 10.77
C ALA A 254 7.83 -4.67 12.28
N ALA A 255 8.99 -4.55 12.92
CA ALA A 255 9.09 -4.26 14.35
C ALA A 255 8.58 -2.85 14.68
N GLU A 256 8.89 -1.86 13.84
CA GLU A 256 8.42 -0.49 13.98
C GLU A 256 6.90 -0.42 13.88
N PHE A 257 6.29 -0.99 12.83
CA PHE A 257 4.83 -1.03 12.71
C PHE A 257 4.15 -1.73 13.87
N ALA A 258 4.73 -2.83 14.37
CA ALA A 258 4.17 -3.56 15.52
C ALA A 258 4.23 -2.77 16.83
N SER A 259 5.17 -1.82 16.97
CA SER A 259 5.32 -0.97 18.15
C SER A 259 4.33 0.18 18.21
N LEU A 260 3.69 0.54 17.08
CA LEU A 260 2.77 1.66 17.01
C LEU A 260 1.41 1.35 17.65
N SER A 261 0.87 2.32 18.37
CA SER A 261 -0.51 2.27 18.87
C SER A 261 -1.53 2.44 17.74
N ALA A 262 -2.72 1.88 17.89
CA ALA A 262 -3.85 2.18 17.00
C ALA A 262 -4.23 3.67 17.11
N SER A 263 -4.64 4.28 16.01
CA SER A 263 -5.03 5.70 15.93
C SER A 263 -6.53 5.86 15.95
#